data_3505e5a78aef776c3e83aa8e37c72db6
#
_entry.id   3505e5a78aef776c3e83aa8e37c72db6
#
_cell.length_a   1.000
_cell.length_b   1.000
_cell.length_c   1.000
_cell.angle_alpha   90.00
_cell.angle_beta   90.00
_cell.angle_gamma   90.00
#
_symmetry.space_group_name_H-M   'P 1'
#
loop_
_entity.id
_entity.type
_entity.pdbx_description
1 polymer ?
#
loop_
_entity_poly.entity_id
_entity_poly.type
_entity_poly.pdbx_seq_one_letter_code
_entity_poly.pdbx_strand_id
1 'polypeptide(L)'
;RKADGWVTLEEECDLAGALALCPAGSSVLVDCLTLWINNLMYRAETENRVFDEDAMNRACDRLEQQLRTMEGTVVFVLNEVGLGVVPENALARRFRDCSGRCGQRIAALAGEVWLTVCGIPVKVKGEK
;
A
#
# COMPACT_ATOMS: atom_id res chain seq x y z
N ARG A 1 -8.41 15.57 8.85
CA ARG A 1 -8.26 16.46 7.68
C ARG A 1 -9.60 16.64 6.98
N LYS A 2 -10.42 17.54 7.45
CA LYS A 2 -11.54 18.08 6.67
C LYS A 2 -11.01 19.29 5.90
N ALA A 3 -10.29 19.03 4.83
CA ALA A 3 -9.92 20.08 3.90
C ALA A 3 -10.87 20.04 2.71
N ASP A 4 -11.13 21.18 2.17
CA ASP A 4 -12.11 21.49 1.16
C ASP A 4 -12.23 20.45 0.03
N GLY A 5 -13.35 19.75 -0.04
CA GLY A 5 -13.70 18.87 -1.13
C GLY A 5 -13.19 17.41 -1.03
N TRP A 6 -12.47 17.02 0.03
CA TRP A 6 -12.06 15.63 0.24
C TRP A 6 -13.16 14.81 0.92
N VAL A 7 -13.43 13.64 0.38
CA VAL A 7 -14.26 12.61 1.00
C VAL A 7 -13.34 11.53 1.56
N THR A 8 -13.55 11.13 2.81
CA THR A 8 -12.77 10.09 3.45
C THR A 8 -13.56 8.78 3.45
N LEU A 9 -12.93 7.71 2.93
CA LEU A 9 -13.40 6.35 3.07
C LEU A 9 -12.49 5.64 4.08
N GLU A 10 -13.07 5.03 5.09
CA GLU A 10 -12.34 4.23 6.07
C GLU A 10 -12.52 2.76 5.72
N GLU A 11 -11.45 2.09 5.32
CA GLU A 11 -11.43 0.67 5.01
C GLU A 11 -10.12 0.06 5.49
N GLU A 12 -10.21 -0.94 6.34
CA GLU A 12 -9.05 -1.53 6.99
C GLU A 12 -8.34 -2.59 6.14
N CYS A 13 -9.09 -3.40 5.39
CA CYS A 13 -8.56 -4.59 4.72
C CYS A 13 -8.91 -4.70 3.25
N ASP A 14 -10.12 -4.34 2.84
CA ASP A 14 -10.57 -4.47 1.44
C ASP A 14 -10.26 -3.19 0.64
N LEU A 15 -8.97 -2.93 0.46
CA LEU A 15 -8.51 -1.73 -0.26
C LEU A 15 -9.01 -1.72 -1.71
N ALA A 16 -9.00 -2.87 -2.40
CA ALA A 16 -9.51 -2.95 -3.77
C ALA A 16 -11.01 -2.61 -3.83
N GLY A 17 -11.79 -3.10 -2.88
CA GLY A 17 -13.22 -2.76 -2.76
C GLY A 17 -13.45 -1.27 -2.49
N ALA A 18 -12.65 -0.67 -1.61
CA ALA A 18 -12.72 0.76 -1.34
C ALA A 18 -12.41 1.60 -2.60
N LEU A 19 -11.39 1.22 -3.36
CA LEU A 19 -11.04 1.88 -4.61
C LEU A 19 -12.16 1.74 -5.66
N ALA A 20 -12.85 0.61 -5.70
CA ALA A 20 -13.99 0.39 -6.60
C ALA A 20 -15.17 1.35 -6.35
N LEU A 21 -15.28 1.88 -5.13
CA LEU A 21 -16.32 2.85 -4.77
C LEU A 21 -15.97 4.29 -5.16
N CYS A 22 -14.73 4.56 -5.54
CA CYS A 22 -14.31 5.89 -5.93
C CYS A 22 -14.91 6.27 -7.29
N PRO A 23 -15.41 7.51 -7.46
CA PRO A 23 -15.93 7.96 -8.75
C PRO A 23 -14.87 7.89 -9.86
N ALA A 24 -15.29 7.58 -11.08
CA ALA A 24 -14.40 7.57 -12.24
C ALA A 24 -13.71 8.93 -12.43
N GLY A 25 -12.40 8.90 -12.70
CA GLY A 25 -11.59 10.10 -12.91
C GLY A 25 -11.20 10.86 -11.63
N SER A 26 -11.58 10.37 -10.44
CA SER A 26 -11.20 11.02 -9.18
C SER A 26 -9.71 10.83 -8.88
N SER A 27 -9.15 11.77 -8.10
CA SER A 27 -7.82 11.59 -7.50
C SER A 27 -7.99 10.94 -6.13
N VAL A 28 -7.29 9.85 -5.91
CA VAL A 28 -7.39 9.05 -4.68
C VAL A 28 -6.05 9.03 -3.96
N LEU A 29 -6.06 9.35 -2.67
CA LEU A 29 -4.91 9.19 -1.79
C LEU A 29 -5.15 8.01 -0.86
N VAL A 30 -4.28 7.02 -0.92
CA VAL A 30 -4.28 5.87 0.00
C VAL A 30 -3.23 6.10 1.09
N ASP A 31 -3.68 6.36 2.28
CA ASP A 31 -2.83 6.61 3.44
C ASP A 31 -3.17 5.62 4.56
N CYS A 32 -2.44 4.53 4.70
CA CYS A 32 -1.25 4.14 3.93
C CYS A 32 -1.24 2.62 3.67
N LEU A 33 -0.39 2.16 2.77
CA LEU A 33 -0.20 0.73 2.51
C LEU A 33 0.42 0.00 3.70
N THR A 34 1.27 0.67 4.46
CA THR A 34 1.90 0.11 5.68
C THR A 34 0.84 -0.34 6.69
N LEU A 35 -0.15 0.51 6.94
CA LEU A 35 -1.26 0.19 7.84
C LEU A 35 -2.17 -0.90 7.27
N TRP A 36 -2.44 -0.87 5.98
CA TRP A 36 -3.21 -1.91 5.29
C TRP A 36 -2.56 -3.30 5.45
N ILE A 37 -1.25 -3.41 5.24
CA ILE A 37 -0.51 -4.67 5.42
C ILE A 37 -0.60 -5.13 6.87
N ASN A 38 -0.42 -4.23 7.83
CA ASN A 38 -0.55 -4.53 9.24
C ASN A 38 -1.96 -5.07 9.58
N ASN A 39 -3.00 -4.45 9.04
CA ASN A 39 -4.38 -4.88 9.25
C ASN A 39 -4.66 -6.27 8.64
N LEU A 40 -4.13 -6.56 7.46
CA LEU A 40 -4.24 -7.88 6.84
C LEU A 40 -3.56 -8.97 7.68
N MET A 41 -2.37 -8.68 8.20
CA MET A 41 -1.64 -9.60 9.08
C MET A 41 -2.38 -9.82 10.39
N TYR A 42 -2.89 -8.77 11.00
CA TYR A 42 -3.66 -8.85 12.25
C TYR A 42 -4.95 -9.66 12.06
N ARG A 43 -5.69 -9.42 10.98
CA ARG A 43 -6.91 -10.19 10.67
C ARG A 43 -6.58 -11.68 10.50
N ALA A 44 -5.53 -12.02 9.77
CA ALA A 44 -5.11 -13.40 9.59
C ALA A 44 -4.77 -14.06 10.93
N GLU A 45 -4.06 -13.36 11.82
CA GLU A 45 -3.73 -13.85 13.15
C GLU A 45 -4.97 -14.14 13.99
N THR A 46 -5.95 -13.21 14.00
CA THR A 46 -7.22 -13.43 14.72
C THR A 46 -8.05 -14.58 14.16
N GLU A 47 -7.88 -14.94 12.90
CA GLU A 47 -8.53 -16.06 12.23
C GLU A 47 -7.67 -17.34 12.22
N ASN A 48 -6.59 -17.38 13.01
CA ASN A 48 -5.64 -18.51 13.08
C ASN A 48 -5.04 -18.88 11.71
N ARG A 49 -4.82 -17.88 10.85
CA ARG A 49 -4.16 -18.02 9.56
C ARG A 49 -2.82 -17.32 9.58
N VAL A 50 -1.90 -17.75 8.72
CA VAL A 50 -0.63 -17.10 8.48
C VAL A 50 -0.75 -16.21 7.25
N PHE A 51 -0.42 -14.93 7.41
CA PHE A 51 -0.27 -14.01 6.29
C PHE A 51 1.20 -13.92 5.91
N ASP A 52 1.57 -14.56 4.83
CA ASP A 52 2.93 -14.64 4.29
C ASP A 52 3.07 -13.85 2.98
N GLU A 53 4.22 -13.96 2.32
CA GLU A 53 4.46 -13.30 1.03
C GLU A 53 3.49 -13.78 -0.07
N ASP A 54 3.06 -15.04 -0.06
CA ASP A 54 2.09 -15.54 -1.03
C ASP A 54 0.71 -14.89 -0.81
N ALA A 55 0.30 -14.75 0.45
CA ALA A 55 -0.93 -14.02 0.79
C ALA A 55 -0.82 -12.54 0.38
N MET A 56 0.34 -11.92 0.59
CA MET A 56 0.60 -10.55 0.13
C MET A 56 0.51 -10.43 -1.39
N ASN A 57 1.09 -11.38 -2.13
CA ASN A 57 1.00 -11.40 -3.58
C ASN A 57 -0.45 -11.50 -4.06
N ARG A 58 -1.28 -12.36 -3.44
CA ARG A 58 -2.71 -12.45 -3.78
C ARG A 58 -3.46 -11.16 -3.51
N ALA A 59 -3.15 -10.48 -2.41
CA ALA A 59 -3.74 -9.17 -2.11
C ALA A 59 -3.31 -8.11 -3.12
N CYS A 60 -2.05 -8.11 -3.53
CA CYS A 60 -1.54 -7.25 -4.59
C CYS A 60 -2.17 -7.54 -5.95
N ASP A 61 -2.42 -8.82 -6.27
CA ASP A 61 -3.11 -9.19 -7.51
C ASP A 61 -4.50 -8.57 -7.61
N ARG A 62 -5.28 -8.64 -6.52
CA ARG A 62 -6.61 -8.01 -6.47
C ARG A 62 -6.52 -6.50 -6.59
N LEU A 63 -5.56 -5.89 -5.92
CA LEU A 63 -5.34 -4.44 -5.99
C LEU A 63 -4.93 -4.02 -7.40
N GLU A 64 -4.02 -4.73 -8.03
CA GLU A 64 -3.59 -4.48 -9.40
C GLU A 64 -4.75 -4.59 -10.41
N GLN A 65 -5.57 -5.63 -10.30
CA GLN A 65 -6.76 -5.80 -11.15
C GLN A 65 -7.70 -4.60 -11.03
N GLN A 66 -7.95 -4.12 -9.82
CA GLN A 66 -8.78 -2.94 -9.59
C GLN A 66 -8.14 -1.68 -10.18
N LEU A 67 -6.85 -1.47 -9.98
CA LEU A 67 -6.14 -0.30 -10.52
C LEU A 67 -6.19 -0.23 -12.04
N ARG A 68 -6.13 -1.37 -12.72
CA ARG A 68 -6.22 -1.44 -14.19
C ARG A 68 -7.57 -0.99 -14.76
N THR A 69 -8.63 -1.01 -13.94
CA THR A 69 -9.97 -0.55 -14.34
C THR A 69 -10.22 0.92 -14.03
N MET A 70 -9.34 1.55 -13.25
CA MET A 70 -9.53 2.91 -12.77
C MET A 70 -9.03 3.95 -13.77
N GLU A 71 -9.80 5.01 -13.90
CA GLU A 71 -9.41 6.26 -14.56
C GLU A 71 -9.07 7.28 -13.47
N GLY A 72 -8.12 8.18 -13.73
CA GLY A 72 -7.68 9.18 -12.80
C GLY A 72 -6.33 8.82 -12.16
N THR A 73 -6.04 9.41 -11.02
CA THR A 73 -4.76 9.26 -10.34
C THR A 73 -4.94 8.62 -8.98
N VAL A 74 -4.11 7.61 -8.68
CA VAL A 74 -4.03 7.02 -7.35
C VAL A 74 -2.63 7.24 -6.80
N VAL A 75 -2.56 7.82 -5.61
CA VAL A 75 -1.32 8.05 -4.88
C VAL A 75 -1.30 7.12 -3.66
N PHE A 76 -0.28 6.30 -3.56
CA PHE A 76 -0.05 5.43 -2.41
C PHE A 76 1.03 5.98 -1.51
N VAL A 77 0.81 5.92 -0.21
CA VAL A 77 1.83 6.19 0.81
C VAL A 77 2.27 4.88 1.44
N LEU A 78 3.58 4.67 1.50
CA LEU A 78 4.19 3.51 2.13
C LEU A 78 5.40 3.97 2.95
N ASN A 79 5.48 3.52 4.21
CA ASN A 79 6.68 3.75 5.00
C ASN A 79 7.78 2.77 4.57
N GLU A 80 8.99 3.29 4.33
CA GLU A 80 10.14 2.45 4.05
C GLU A 80 10.64 1.80 5.35
N VAL A 81 10.49 0.48 5.45
CA VAL A 81 10.87 -0.30 6.64
C VAL A 81 12.02 -1.28 6.36
N GLY A 82 12.55 -1.29 5.13
CA GLY A 82 13.57 -2.22 4.68
C GLY A 82 15.01 -1.73 4.81
N LEU A 83 15.25 -0.47 5.16
CA LEU A 83 16.59 0.13 5.20
C LEU A 83 17.31 -0.08 6.56
N GLY A 84 16.62 -0.60 7.56
CA GLY A 84 17.20 -0.84 8.88
C GLY A 84 17.78 -2.24 9.06
N VAL A 85 18.19 -2.53 10.29
CA VAL A 85 18.66 -3.85 10.72
C VAL A 85 17.52 -4.86 10.64
N VAL A 86 17.82 -6.10 10.23
CA VAL A 86 16.83 -7.19 10.20
C VAL A 86 16.33 -7.48 11.61
N PRO A 87 15.02 -7.42 11.89
CA PRO A 87 14.48 -7.65 13.22
C PRO A 87 14.69 -9.09 13.70
N GLU A 88 14.89 -9.26 15.00
CA GLU A 88 14.96 -10.59 15.62
C GLU A 88 13.57 -11.26 15.69
N ASN A 89 12.51 -10.47 15.85
CA ASN A 89 11.14 -10.96 15.93
C ASN A 89 10.64 -11.48 14.58
N ALA A 90 10.14 -12.70 14.55
CA ALA A 90 9.68 -13.36 13.32
C ALA A 90 8.49 -12.64 12.67
N LEU A 91 7.56 -12.10 13.48
CA LEU A 91 6.42 -11.33 12.98
C LEU A 91 6.88 -10.03 12.32
N ALA A 92 7.83 -9.34 12.94
CA ALA A 92 8.41 -8.12 12.38
C ALA A 92 9.16 -8.38 11.06
N ARG A 93 9.90 -9.50 10.95
CA ARG A 93 10.52 -9.91 9.69
C ARG A 93 9.48 -10.17 8.60
N ARG A 94 8.41 -10.88 8.93
CA ARG A 94 7.32 -11.16 7.98
C ARG A 94 6.65 -9.87 7.52
N PHE A 95 6.38 -8.94 8.43
CA PHE A 95 5.86 -7.62 8.08
C PHE A 95 6.80 -6.88 7.13
N ARG A 96 8.10 -6.89 7.40
CA ARG A 96 9.12 -6.29 6.54
C ARG A 96 9.13 -6.92 5.14
N ASP A 97 9.06 -8.27 5.06
CA ASP A 97 9.04 -9.00 3.80
C ASP A 97 7.77 -8.71 2.99
N CYS A 98 6.61 -8.70 3.63
CA CYS A 98 5.33 -8.34 3.00
C CYS A 98 5.32 -6.88 2.52
N SER A 99 5.82 -5.95 3.34
CA SER A 99 5.95 -4.54 2.96
C SER A 99 6.87 -4.35 1.76
N GLY A 100 8.00 -5.02 1.75
CA GLY A 100 8.94 -4.99 0.63
C GLY A 100 8.31 -5.55 -0.64
N ARG A 101 7.61 -6.67 -0.56
CA ARG A 101 6.91 -7.27 -1.69
C ARG A 101 5.82 -6.36 -2.24
N CYS A 102 4.98 -5.81 -1.37
CA CYS A 102 3.94 -4.86 -1.75
C CYS A 102 4.54 -3.61 -2.42
N GLY A 103 5.56 -3.02 -1.81
CA GLY A 103 6.24 -1.85 -2.35
C GLY A 103 6.80 -2.09 -3.75
N GLN A 104 7.47 -3.22 -3.98
CA GLN A 104 7.98 -3.61 -5.29
C GLN A 104 6.87 -3.74 -6.33
N ARG A 105 5.76 -4.39 -5.97
CA ARG A 105 4.61 -4.60 -6.86
C ARG A 105 3.95 -3.27 -7.26
N ILE A 106 3.69 -2.40 -6.29
CA ILE A 106 3.07 -1.10 -6.53
C ILE A 106 4.02 -0.17 -7.29
N ALA A 107 5.30 -0.14 -6.94
CA ALA A 107 6.30 0.66 -7.66
C ALA A 107 6.47 0.22 -9.12
N ALA A 108 6.32 -1.08 -9.42
CA ALA A 108 6.36 -1.57 -10.79
C ALA A 108 5.20 -1.03 -11.64
N LEU A 109 4.01 -0.89 -11.05
CA LEU A 109 2.82 -0.34 -11.70
C LEU A 109 2.84 1.18 -11.80
N ALA A 110 3.42 1.85 -10.81
CA ALA A 110 3.42 3.30 -10.72
C ALA A 110 4.22 3.95 -11.85
N GLY A 111 3.71 5.05 -12.41
CA GLY A 111 4.46 5.91 -13.33
C GLY A 111 5.55 6.70 -12.65
N GLU A 112 5.34 7.07 -11.39
CA GLU A 112 6.29 7.81 -10.57
C GLU A 112 6.43 7.18 -9.19
N VAL A 113 7.66 7.20 -8.67
CA VAL A 113 7.98 6.80 -7.29
C VAL A 113 8.87 7.86 -6.66
N TRP A 114 8.52 8.26 -5.47
CA TRP A 114 9.23 9.27 -4.69
C TRP A 114 9.60 8.73 -3.31
N LEU A 115 10.82 9.04 -2.87
CA LEU A 115 11.28 8.79 -1.51
C LEU A 115 11.44 10.14 -0.80
N THR A 116 10.84 10.28 0.38
CA THR A 116 10.98 11.50 1.19
C THR A 116 12.00 11.26 2.29
N VAL A 117 13.05 12.04 2.31
CA VAL A 117 14.11 12.00 3.31
C VAL A 117 14.22 13.39 3.96
N CYS A 118 14.06 13.45 5.28
CA CYS A 118 14.07 14.73 6.03
C CYS A 118 13.12 15.79 5.45
N GLY A 119 11.93 15.36 5.00
CA GLY A 119 10.95 16.24 4.36
C GLY A 119 11.26 16.62 2.90
N ILE A 120 12.37 16.14 2.35
CA ILE A 120 12.80 16.45 0.98
C ILE A 120 12.43 15.28 0.06
N PRO A 121 11.58 15.51 -0.97
CA PRO A 121 11.24 14.45 -1.92
C PRO A 121 12.37 14.19 -2.91
N VAL A 122 12.70 12.93 -3.10
CA VAL A 122 13.67 12.45 -4.09
C VAL A 122 12.94 11.57 -5.09
N LYS A 123 12.98 11.92 -6.38
CA LYS A 123 12.37 11.08 -7.42
C LYS A 123 13.22 9.84 -7.65
N VAL A 124 12.63 8.66 -7.47
CA VAL A 124 13.26 7.36 -7.66
C VAL A 124 12.89 6.76 -9.02
N LYS A 125 11.66 6.98 -9.48
CA LYS A 125 11.16 6.49 -10.77
C LYS A 125 10.31 7.57 -11.45
N GLY A 126 10.37 7.63 -12.78
CA GLY A 126 9.60 8.57 -13.60
C GLY A 126 10.48 9.53 -14.38
N GLU A 127 9.88 10.30 -15.28
CA GLU A 127 10.59 11.34 -16.05
C GLU A 127 11.08 12.45 -15.12
N LYS A 128 12.23 12.98 -15.44
CA LYS A 128 12.83 14.11 -14.68
C LYS A 128 12.19 15.44 -15.07
#